data_2d5fe54bd4ecb2c938528beb95da57f1
#
_entry.id   2d5fe54bd4ecb2c938528beb95da57f1
#
_cell.length_a   1.000
_cell.length_b   1.000
_cell.length_c   1.000
_cell.angle_alpha   90.00
_cell.angle_beta   90.00
_cell.angle_gamma   90.00
#
_symmetry.space_group_name_H-M   'P 1'
#
loop_
_entity.id
_entity.type
_entity.pdbx_description
1 polymer ?
#
loop_
_entity_poly.entity_id
_entity_poly.type
_entity_poly.pdbx_seq_one_letter_code
_entity_poly.pdbx_strand_id
1 'polypeptide(L)'
;GQDDHDKPSKNCVWKNGIRNIASLSGEKIKGKEILVYNFCTDHLGGDDWKRLWKNKFEFPYKGITKLDKRVNANIDLIEKFEKLGIPNNQIFIAGQSCGGWATMMLISKYPEKVAGGISTHHACYGKLSKKYKVKKNGVEKALENFKKKRPGPAFLRENQIKEISKAKNLPVLVFTHPKDPFDGL
;
A
#
# COMPACT_ATOMS: atom_id res chain seq x y z
N GLY A 1 8.16 20.62 -7.15
CA GLY A 1 9.57 20.64 -7.13
C GLY A 1 10.16 19.52 -7.94
N GLN A 2 10.99 19.91 -8.87
CA GLN A 2 11.72 19.03 -9.79
C GLN A 2 12.97 18.41 -9.12
N ASP A 3 13.30 18.85 -7.92
CA ASP A 3 14.62 18.66 -7.33
C ASP A 3 14.80 17.35 -6.57
N ASP A 4 13.71 16.66 -6.27
CA ASP A 4 13.79 15.43 -5.46
C ASP A 4 13.98 14.15 -6.29
N HIS A 5 13.85 14.23 -7.60
CA HIS A 5 14.06 13.08 -8.49
C HIS A 5 15.54 12.71 -8.66
N ASP A 6 16.42 13.69 -8.53
CA ASP A 6 17.87 13.50 -8.73
C ASP A 6 18.58 12.89 -7.52
N LYS A 7 17.95 12.89 -6.35
CA LYS A 7 18.47 12.26 -5.13
C LYS A 7 17.38 11.42 -4.48
N PRO A 8 17.17 10.18 -4.95
CA PRO A 8 16.21 9.30 -4.30
C PRO A 8 16.55 9.13 -2.83
N SER A 9 15.56 9.25 -1.96
CA SER A 9 15.75 9.04 -0.53
C SER A 9 16.33 7.64 -0.27
N LYS A 10 16.99 7.45 0.87
CA LYS A 10 17.52 6.13 1.29
C LYS A 10 16.47 5.02 1.24
N ASN A 11 15.19 5.37 1.35
CA ASN A 11 14.08 4.43 1.30
C ASN A 11 13.65 4.07 -0.12
N CYS A 12 14.07 4.85 -1.11
CA CYS A 12 13.73 4.67 -2.52
C CYS A 12 14.76 3.88 -3.32
N VAL A 13 15.85 3.44 -2.68
CA VAL A 13 16.80 2.54 -3.33
C VAL A 13 16.24 1.12 -3.34
N TRP A 14 16.51 0.40 -4.43
CA TRP A 14 16.11 -1.00 -4.63
C TRP A 14 16.41 -1.96 -3.48
N LYS A 15 17.31 -1.58 -2.55
CA LYS A 15 17.63 -2.36 -1.35
C LYS A 15 16.42 -2.62 -0.45
N ASN A 16 15.43 -1.75 -0.49
CA ASN A 16 14.22 -1.81 0.36
C ASN A 16 12.95 -2.14 -0.42
N GLY A 17 13.05 -2.32 -1.75
CA GLY A 17 11.94 -2.69 -2.62
C GLY A 17 11.71 -4.20 -2.71
N ILE A 18 10.78 -4.60 -3.57
CA ILE A 18 10.53 -6.00 -3.90
C ILE A 18 11.60 -6.44 -4.91
N ARG A 19 12.76 -6.83 -4.41
CA ARG A 19 13.95 -7.16 -5.22
C ARG A 19 13.68 -8.18 -6.31
N ASN A 20 12.89 -9.20 -5.99
CA ASN A 20 12.56 -10.27 -6.93
C ASN A 20 11.71 -9.76 -8.12
N ILE A 21 10.93 -8.70 -7.93
CA ILE A 21 10.20 -8.06 -9.03
C ILE A 21 11.16 -7.21 -9.87
N ALA A 22 12.10 -6.52 -9.23
CA ALA A 22 13.09 -5.71 -9.92
C ALA A 22 13.95 -6.55 -10.91
N SER A 23 14.27 -7.79 -10.55
CA SER A 23 15.05 -8.71 -11.40
C SER A 23 14.32 -9.16 -12.67
N LEU A 24 13.00 -8.94 -12.75
CA LEU A 24 12.22 -9.23 -13.96
C LEU A 24 12.38 -8.17 -15.05
N SER A 25 13.02 -7.04 -14.78
CA SER A 25 13.22 -5.99 -15.79
C SER A 25 14.13 -6.49 -16.91
N GLY A 26 13.66 -6.39 -18.15
CA GLY A 26 14.32 -6.92 -19.34
C GLY A 26 13.95 -8.36 -19.71
N GLU A 27 13.29 -9.09 -18.81
CA GLU A 27 12.76 -10.42 -19.12
C GLU A 27 11.58 -10.32 -20.11
N LYS A 28 11.28 -11.41 -20.82
CA LYS A 28 10.18 -11.46 -21.79
C LYS A 28 9.11 -12.45 -21.39
N ILE A 29 7.87 -12.03 -21.44
CA ILE A 29 6.69 -12.92 -21.28
C ILE A 29 5.84 -12.82 -22.55
N LYS A 30 5.61 -13.95 -23.21
CA LYS A 30 4.84 -14.03 -24.46
C LYS A 30 5.31 -13.00 -25.50
N GLY A 31 6.64 -12.84 -25.65
CA GLY A 31 7.27 -11.91 -26.59
C GLY A 31 7.27 -10.44 -26.18
N LYS A 32 6.65 -10.08 -25.05
CA LYS A 32 6.64 -8.71 -24.51
C LYS A 32 7.71 -8.56 -23.43
N GLU A 33 8.50 -7.50 -23.52
CA GLU A 33 9.50 -7.17 -22.53
C GLU A 33 8.84 -6.59 -21.27
N ILE A 34 9.32 -7.02 -20.10
CA ILE A 34 8.91 -6.48 -18.80
C ILE A 34 9.76 -5.26 -18.49
N LEU A 35 9.12 -4.11 -18.30
CA LEU A 35 9.75 -2.92 -17.77
C LEU A 35 9.33 -2.75 -16.31
N VAL A 36 10.29 -2.67 -15.40
CA VAL A 36 10.02 -2.45 -13.98
C VAL A 36 10.36 -1.02 -13.61
N TYR A 37 9.33 -0.26 -13.22
CA TYR A 37 9.47 1.11 -12.77
C TYR A 37 9.38 1.18 -11.24
N ASN A 38 10.44 1.68 -10.60
CA ASN A 38 10.44 1.86 -9.14
C ASN A 38 9.92 3.26 -8.78
N PHE A 39 8.68 3.32 -8.31
CA PHE A 39 8.05 4.57 -7.93
C PHE A 39 8.26 4.88 -6.45
N CYS A 40 9.02 5.93 -6.17
CA CYS A 40 9.23 6.41 -4.81
C CYS A 40 8.16 7.42 -4.41
N THR A 41 7.51 7.16 -3.27
CA THR A 41 6.45 8.02 -2.73
C THR A 41 6.85 8.75 -1.45
N ASP A 42 8.13 8.76 -1.09
CA ASP A 42 8.61 9.38 0.15
C ASP A 42 8.40 10.90 0.18
N HIS A 43 8.48 11.56 -0.99
CA HIS A 43 8.26 12.99 -1.14
C HIS A 43 6.80 13.43 -0.86
N LEU A 44 5.86 12.50 -0.86
CA LEU A 44 4.45 12.80 -0.59
C LEU A 44 4.17 13.08 0.89
N GLY A 45 5.16 12.84 1.75
CA GLY A 45 5.03 13.05 3.18
C GLY A 45 4.10 12.04 3.88
N GLY A 46 3.77 12.35 5.11
CA GLY A 46 2.89 11.54 5.96
C GLY A 46 1.41 11.91 5.79
N ASP A 47 0.61 11.47 6.77
CA ASP A 47 -0.78 11.89 6.91
C ASP A 47 -0.84 13.41 7.17
N ASP A 48 -1.78 14.11 6.55
CA ASP A 48 -1.99 15.56 6.76
C ASP A 48 -2.37 15.85 8.21
N TRP A 49 -2.72 14.84 8.89
CA TRP A 49 -3.20 14.91 10.23
C TRP A 49 -2.18 14.42 11.27
N LYS A 50 -1.34 15.31 11.71
CA LYS A 50 -0.31 15.03 12.72
C LYS A 50 -0.89 14.46 14.04
N ARG A 51 -2.16 14.74 14.34
CA ARG A 51 -2.83 14.30 15.57
C ARG A 51 -3.41 12.89 15.51
N LEU A 52 -3.53 12.31 14.32
CA LEU A 52 -4.08 10.96 14.14
C LEU A 52 -3.42 9.93 15.06
N TRP A 53 -2.09 9.90 15.05
CA TRP A 53 -1.32 8.96 15.85
C TRP A 53 -1.24 9.31 17.34
N LYS A 54 -1.65 10.52 17.71
CA LYS A 54 -1.71 10.99 19.09
C LYS A 54 -3.11 10.85 19.73
N ASN A 55 -4.03 10.16 19.05
CA ASN A 55 -5.42 9.98 19.47
C ASN A 55 -6.20 11.30 19.68
N LYS A 56 -5.75 12.40 19.06
CA LYS A 56 -6.41 13.70 19.08
C LYS A 56 -6.98 13.96 17.69
N PHE A 57 -8.18 13.48 17.43
CA PHE A 57 -8.83 13.68 16.15
C PHE A 57 -10.32 13.93 16.31
N GLU A 58 -10.86 14.64 15.33
CA GLU A 58 -12.27 15.00 15.25
C GLU A 58 -12.93 14.22 14.12
N PHE A 59 -14.18 13.88 14.30
CA PHE A 59 -15.01 13.28 13.26
C PHE A 59 -15.91 14.35 12.61
N PRO A 60 -16.20 14.25 11.28
CA PRO A 60 -15.57 13.33 10.32
C PRO A 60 -14.13 13.73 10.00
N TYR A 61 -13.29 12.75 9.69
CA TYR A 61 -11.92 13.00 9.26
C TYR A 61 -11.90 13.77 7.93
N LYS A 62 -11.24 14.92 7.91
CA LYS A 62 -11.20 15.82 6.76
C LYS A 62 -9.84 15.86 6.05
N GLY A 63 -8.84 15.15 6.53
CA GLY A 63 -7.51 15.14 5.95
C GLY A 63 -7.30 14.05 4.91
N ILE A 64 -6.27 14.19 4.10
CA ILE A 64 -5.81 13.16 3.16
C ILE A 64 -4.78 12.28 3.87
N THR A 65 -4.99 10.97 3.87
CA THR A 65 -4.02 10.05 4.46
C THR A 65 -2.81 9.85 3.55
N LYS A 66 -1.70 9.43 4.14
CA LYS A 66 -0.52 9.06 3.34
C LYS A 66 -0.80 7.94 2.33
N LEU A 67 -1.78 7.09 2.61
CA LEU A 67 -2.18 6.01 1.69
C LEU A 67 -2.99 6.55 0.52
N ASP A 68 -3.91 7.48 0.77
CA ASP A 68 -4.65 8.17 -0.30
C ASP A 68 -3.69 8.94 -1.22
N LYS A 69 -2.71 9.65 -0.64
CA LYS A 69 -1.66 10.32 -1.43
C LYS A 69 -0.90 9.35 -2.34
N ARG A 70 -0.54 8.17 -1.80
CA ARG A 70 0.14 7.13 -2.58
C ARG A 70 -0.73 6.55 -3.67
N VAL A 71 -1.99 6.28 -3.39
CA VAL A 71 -2.96 5.82 -4.39
C VAL A 71 -3.09 6.84 -5.51
N ASN A 72 -3.33 8.10 -5.17
CA ASN A 72 -3.48 9.18 -6.17
C ASN A 72 -2.21 9.34 -7.03
N ALA A 73 -1.04 9.38 -6.41
CA ALA A 73 0.21 9.51 -7.15
C ALA A 73 0.50 8.31 -8.07
N ASN A 74 0.08 7.10 -7.69
CA ASN A 74 0.16 5.95 -8.59
C ASN A 74 -0.84 6.05 -9.75
N ILE A 75 -2.04 6.58 -9.53
CA ILE A 75 -2.99 6.85 -10.60
C ILE A 75 -2.41 7.89 -11.57
N ASP A 76 -1.86 8.99 -11.08
CA ASP A 76 -1.21 10.01 -11.91
C ASP A 76 -0.07 9.41 -12.76
N LEU A 77 0.69 8.46 -12.21
CA LEU A 77 1.75 7.75 -12.94
C LEU A 77 1.18 6.80 -14.00
N ILE A 78 0.13 6.06 -13.68
CA ILE A 78 -0.56 5.16 -14.62
C ILE A 78 -1.10 5.97 -15.79
N GLU A 79 -1.73 7.11 -15.54
CA GLU A 79 -2.23 8.01 -16.60
C GLU A 79 -1.11 8.55 -17.51
N LYS A 80 0.09 8.75 -16.96
CA LYS A 80 1.26 9.09 -17.81
C LYS A 80 1.66 7.93 -18.70
N PHE A 81 1.62 6.70 -18.21
CA PHE A 81 1.90 5.53 -19.03
C PHE A 81 0.83 5.30 -20.10
N GLU A 82 -0.45 5.51 -19.77
CA GLU A 82 -1.55 5.50 -20.75
C GLU A 82 -1.32 6.50 -21.89
N LYS A 83 -0.92 7.73 -21.54
CA LYS A 83 -0.58 8.78 -22.54
C LYS A 83 0.63 8.42 -23.40
N LEU A 84 1.53 7.58 -22.91
CA LEU A 84 2.65 7.04 -23.68
C LEU A 84 2.27 5.80 -24.51
N GLY A 85 0.99 5.42 -24.53
CA GLY A 85 0.47 4.32 -25.33
C GLY A 85 0.54 2.95 -24.64
N ILE A 86 0.82 2.89 -23.35
CA ILE A 86 0.81 1.62 -22.58
C ILE A 86 -0.62 1.34 -22.11
N PRO A 87 -1.28 0.29 -22.59
CA PRO A 87 -2.65 -0.01 -22.21
C PRO A 87 -2.74 -0.55 -20.77
N ASN A 88 -3.83 -0.24 -20.06
CA ASN A 88 -4.03 -0.61 -18.67
C ASN A 88 -3.92 -2.12 -18.40
N ASN A 89 -4.32 -2.95 -19.35
CA ASN A 89 -4.19 -4.40 -19.27
C ASN A 89 -2.76 -4.93 -19.39
N GLN A 90 -1.78 -4.05 -19.49
CA GLN A 90 -0.35 -4.35 -19.45
C GLN A 90 0.36 -3.68 -18.26
N ILE A 91 -0.36 -2.93 -17.45
CA ILE A 91 0.18 -2.26 -16.26
C ILE A 91 -0.12 -3.13 -15.04
N PHE A 92 0.91 -3.46 -14.29
CA PHE A 92 0.82 -4.17 -13.02
C PHE A 92 1.40 -3.30 -11.91
N ILE A 93 0.79 -3.35 -10.74
CA ILE A 93 1.25 -2.62 -9.57
C ILE A 93 1.74 -3.58 -8.49
N ALA A 94 2.85 -3.28 -7.86
CA ALA A 94 3.40 -4.10 -6.79
C ALA A 94 3.80 -3.28 -5.59
N GLY A 95 3.54 -3.79 -4.39
CA GLY A 95 3.88 -3.11 -3.17
C GLY A 95 4.19 -4.02 -1.99
N GLN A 96 5.05 -3.54 -1.09
CA GLN A 96 5.38 -4.20 0.15
C GLN A 96 4.97 -3.34 1.34
N SER A 97 4.55 -3.97 2.44
CA SER A 97 4.15 -3.30 3.68
C SER A 97 3.05 -2.25 3.40
N CYS A 98 3.24 -0.99 3.74
CA CYS A 98 2.31 0.09 3.37
C CYS A 98 2.12 0.24 1.85
N GLY A 99 3.11 -0.12 1.03
CA GLY A 99 2.98 -0.18 -0.42
C GLY A 99 2.01 -1.29 -0.84
N GLY A 100 2.09 -2.47 -0.22
CA GLY A 100 1.13 -3.56 -0.45
C GLY A 100 -0.29 -3.17 -0.07
N TRP A 101 -0.46 -2.45 1.04
CA TRP A 101 -1.77 -1.91 1.41
C TRP A 101 -2.30 -0.91 0.38
N ALA A 102 -1.46 0.02 -0.10
CA ALA A 102 -1.82 0.97 -1.15
C ALA A 102 -2.18 0.26 -2.48
N THR A 103 -1.47 -0.83 -2.82
CA THR A 103 -1.80 -1.69 -3.97
C THR A 103 -3.22 -2.25 -3.85
N MET A 104 -3.59 -2.81 -2.70
CA MET A 104 -4.93 -3.31 -2.45
C MET A 104 -5.99 -2.22 -2.56
N MET A 105 -5.74 -1.04 -1.98
CA MET A 105 -6.65 0.11 -2.07
C MET A 105 -6.82 0.59 -3.52
N LEU A 106 -5.73 0.69 -4.29
CA LEU A 106 -5.79 1.13 -5.67
C LEU A 106 -6.63 0.18 -6.52
N ILE A 107 -6.32 -1.11 -6.49
CA ILE A 107 -7.02 -2.11 -7.29
C ILE A 107 -8.49 -2.24 -6.89
N SER A 108 -8.81 -2.10 -5.60
CA SER A 108 -10.21 -2.15 -5.15
C SER A 108 -11.03 -0.93 -5.60
N LYS A 109 -10.39 0.23 -5.70
CA LYS A 109 -11.06 1.49 -6.05
C LYS A 109 -11.07 1.78 -7.55
N TYR A 110 -10.04 1.32 -8.26
CA TYR A 110 -9.82 1.59 -9.69
C TYR A 110 -9.39 0.30 -10.42
N PRO A 111 -10.22 -0.76 -10.41
CA PRO A 111 -9.85 -2.06 -10.98
C PRO A 111 -9.57 -2.00 -12.48
N GLU A 112 -10.13 -1.03 -13.20
CA GLU A 112 -9.95 -0.84 -14.63
C GLU A 112 -8.61 -0.19 -15.00
N LYS A 113 -7.91 0.39 -14.03
CA LYS A 113 -6.66 1.13 -14.28
C LYS A 113 -5.42 0.24 -14.41
N VAL A 114 -5.51 -1.02 -14.00
CA VAL A 114 -4.38 -1.95 -14.04
C VAL A 114 -4.82 -3.36 -14.40
N ALA A 115 -3.92 -4.15 -14.99
CA ALA A 115 -4.15 -5.56 -15.26
C ALA A 115 -4.19 -6.42 -13.98
N GLY A 116 -3.52 -5.96 -12.92
CA GLY A 116 -3.46 -6.68 -11.67
C GLY A 116 -2.39 -6.15 -10.74
N GLY A 117 -2.16 -6.85 -9.63
CA GLY A 117 -1.13 -6.43 -8.68
C GLY A 117 -0.56 -7.53 -7.81
N ILE A 118 0.50 -7.16 -7.12
CA ILE A 118 1.18 -8.00 -6.14
C ILE A 118 1.29 -7.24 -4.82
N SER A 119 0.69 -7.78 -3.78
CA SER A 119 0.75 -7.23 -2.42
C SER A 119 1.53 -8.16 -1.50
N THR A 120 2.64 -7.70 -0.97
CA THR A 120 3.45 -8.51 -0.05
C THR A 120 3.47 -7.90 1.34
N HIS A 121 3.24 -8.74 2.37
CA HIS A 121 3.29 -8.32 3.78
C HIS A 121 2.55 -7.00 4.01
N HIS A 122 1.32 -6.90 3.53
CA HIS A 122 0.52 -5.69 3.51
C HIS A 122 0.14 -5.23 4.92
N ALA A 123 0.97 -4.41 5.51
CA ALA A 123 0.74 -3.85 6.84
C ALA A 123 1.14 -2.39 6.90
N CYS A 124 0.25 -1.52 7.34
CA CYS A 124 0.52 -0.08 7.42
C CYS A 124 0.26 0.55 8.80
N TYR A 125 -0.26 -0.20 9.74
CA TYR A 125 -0.68 0.31 11.06
C TYR A 125 0.21 -0.14 12.21
N GLY A 126 1.47 -0.48 11.89
CA GLY A 126 2.48 -0.92 12.86
C GLY A 126 2.38 -2.41 13.19
N LYS A 127 3.15 -2.83 14.17
CA LYS A 127 3.30 -4.26 14.56
C LYS A 127 2.08 -4.74 15.37
N LEU A 128 0.90 -4.81 14.77
CA LEU A 128 -0.35 -5.15 15.47
C LEU A 128 -0.28 -6.53 16.11
N SER A 129 0.12 -7.55 15.35
CA SER A 129 0.19 -8.94 15.83
C SER A 129 1.13 -9.07 17.04
N LYS A 130 2.34 -8.51 16.95
CA LYS A 130 3.31 -8.55 18.06
C LYS A 130 2.88 -7.68 19.24
N LYS A 131 2.50 -6.42 18.98
CA LYS A 131 2.23 -5.42 20.01
C LYS A 131 1.03 -5.76 20.86
N TYR A 132 -0.02 -6.30 20.25
CA TYR A 132 -1.28 -6.63 20.93
C TYR A 132 -1.39 -8.11 21.25
N LYS A 133 -0.28 -8.87 21.06
CA LYS A 133 -0.13 -10.26 21.47
C LYS A 133 -1.25 -11.17 20.91
N VAL A 134 -1.48 -11.10 19.59
CA VAL A 134 -2.53 -11.87 18.90
C VAL A 134 -2.48 -13.35 19.24
N LYS A 135 -1.29 -13.97 19.25
CA LYS A 135 -1.13 -15.39 19.64
C LYS A 135 -1.68 -15.73 21.04
N LYS A 136 -1.58 -14.78 21.99
CA LYS A 136 -2.04 -14.98 23.37
C LYS A 136 -3.50 -14.60 23.55
N ASN A 137 -3.91 -13.52 22.93
CA ASN A 137 -5.20 -12.86 23.21
C ASN A 137 -6.28 -13.18 22.18
N GLY A 138 -5.91 -13.74 21.03
CA GLY A 138 -6.77 -13.83 19.85
C GLY A 138 -6.84 -12.51 19.07
N VAL A 139 -7.35 -12.59 17.83
CA VAL A 139 -7.44 -11.46 16.89
C VAL A 139 -8.40 -10.40 17.42
N GLU A 140 -9.59 -10.77 17.84
CA GLU A 140 -10.65 -9.85 18.29
C GLU A 140 -10.18 -8.96 19.44
N LYS A 141 -9.68 -9.58 20.50
CA LYS A 141 -9.16 -8.85 21.67
C LYS A 141 -7.96 -7.97 21.34
N ALA A 142 -7.13 -8.40 20.42
CA ALA A 142 -6.00 -7.59 19.94
C ALA A 142 -6.49 -6.34 19.18
N LEU A 143 -7.50 -6.46 18.33
CA LEU A 143 -8.12 -5.34 17.61
C LEU A 143 -8.86 -4.39 18.56
N GLU A 144 -9.60 -4.88 19.54
CA GLU A 144 -10.19 -4.06 20.59
C GLU A 144 -9.14 -3.24 21.35
N ASN A 145 -8.06 -3.87 21.78
CA ASN A 145 -6.94 -3.19 22.43
C ASN A 145 -6.27 -2.16 21.53
N PHE A 146 -6.15 -2.46 20.24
CA PHE A 146 -5.66 -1.50 19.26
C PHE A 146 -6.60 -0.29 19.16
N LYS A 147 -7.89 -0.52 19.00
CA LYS A 147 -8.91 0.52 18.92
C LYS A 147 -8.92 1.42 20.17
N LYS A 148 -8.83 0.81 21.35
CA LYS A 148 -8.74 1.54 22.62
C LYS A 148 -7.50 2.43 22.72
N LYS A 149 -6.34 1.92 22.27
CA LYS A 149 -5.06 2.64 22.40
C LYS A 149 -4.75 3.57 21.24
N ARG A 150 -5.32 3.32 20.07
CA ARG A 150 -5.07 4.05 18.83
C ARG A 150 -6.35 4.20 18.01
N PRO A 151 -7.36 4.91 18.52
CA PRO A 151 -8.69 4.99 17.88
C PRO A 151 -8.64 5.53 16.44
N GLY A 152 -7.84 6.56 16.18
CA GLY A 152 -7.70 7.11 14.83
C GLY A 152 -7.15 6.12 13.81
N PRO A 153 -5.96 5.55 14.02
CA PRO A 153 -5.42 4.50 13.15
C PRO A 153 -6.33 3.27 13.01
N ALA A 154 -7.00 2.86 14.07
CA ALA A 154 -7.95 1.74 14.03
C ALA A 154 -9.14 2.07 13.12
N PHE A 155 -9.72 3.24 13.26
CA PHE A 155 -10.82 3.71 12.40
C PHE A 155 -10.43 3.74 10.92
N LEU A 156 -9.26 4.30 10.59
CA LEU A 156 -8.80 4.32 9.20
C LEU A 156 -8.61 2.91 8.65
N ARG A 157 -7.98 2.02 9.42
CA ARG A 157 -7.77 0.63 9.02
C ARG A 157 -9.11 -0.06 8.76
N GLU A 158 -10.06 0.06 9.67
CA GLU A 158 -11.39 -0.55 9.53
C GLU A 158 -12.12 -0.04 8.28
N ASN A 159 -12.08 1.27 8.00
CA ASN A 159 -12.71 1.85 6.82
C ASN A 159 -12.04 1.37 5.52
N GLN A 160 -10.73 1.36 5.47
CA GLN A 160 -9.99 0.89 4.30
C GLN A 160 -10.24 -0.60 4.03
N ILE A 161 -10.32 -1.44 5.07
CA ILE A 161 -10.70 -2.84 4.93
C ILE A 161 -12.11 -2.96 4.36
N LYS A 162 -13.07 -2.19 4.89
CA LYS A 162 -14.45 -2.18 4.36
C LYS A 162 -14.49 -1.80 2.88
N GLU A 163 -13.72 -0.80 2.46
CA GLU A 163 -13.65 -0.41 1.04
C GLU A 163 -13.01 -1.51 0.18
N ILE A 164 -11.89 -2.08 0.60
CA ILE A 164 -11.24 -3.18 -0.11
C ILE A 164 -12.18 -4.39 -0.22
N SER A 165 -12.92 -4.71 0.84
CA SER A 165 -13.83 -5.85 0.89
C SER A 165 -15.10 -5.71 0.03
N LYS A 166 -15.43 -4.51 -0.42
CA LYS A 166 -16.55 -4.30 -1.36
C LYS A 166 -16.23 -4.82 -2.76
N ALA A 167 -14.96 -4.80 -3.13
CA ALA A 167 -14.53 -5.25 -4.43
C ALA A 167 -14.48 -6.79 -4.47
N LYS A 168 -15.09 -7.37 -5.50
CA LYS A 168 -15.09 -8.82 -5.74
C LYS A 168 -14.03 -9.16 -6.79
N ASN A 169 -13.41 -10.34 -6.66
CA ASN A 169 -12.50 -10.89 -7.66
C ASN A 169 -11.34 -9.94 -8.04
N LEU A 170 -10.72 -9.34 -7.05
CA LEU A 170 -9.58 -8.46 -7.27
C LEU A 170 -8.43 -9.21 -7.97
N PRO A 171 -7.90 -8.72 -9.09
CA PRO A 171 -6.77 -9.33 -9.79
C PRO A 171 -5.45 -9.05 -9.04
N VAL A 172 -5.32 -9.57 -7.83
CA VAL A 172 -4.17 -9.35 -6.96
C VAL A 172 -3.64 -10.63 -6.35
N LEU A 173 -2.33 -10.83 -6.44
CA LEU A 173 -1.63 -11.86 -5.70
C LEU A 173 -1.22 -11.30 -4.33
N VAL A 174 -1.64 -11.97 -3.27
CA VAL A 174 -1.36 -11.56 -1.89
C VAL A 174 -0.40 -12.55 -1.25
N PHE A 175 0.76 -12.07 -0.82
CA PHE A 175 1.75 -12.85 -0.10
C PHE A 175 1.81 -12.41 1.35
N THR A 176 1.49 -13.33 2.25
CA THR A 176 1.56 -13.13 3.70
C THR A 176 2.42 -14.22 4.33
N HIS A 177 2.83 -13.99 5.56
CA HIS A 177 3.53 -15.00 6.35
C HIS A 177 2.84 -15.16 7.70
N PRO A 178 2.52 -16.39 8.16
CA PRO A 178 1.77 -16.61 9.41
C PRO A 178 2.46 -16.06 10.67
N LYS A 179 3.76 -15.81 10.58
CA LYS A 179 4.56 -15.22 11.67
C LYS A 179 4.83 -13.73 11.46
N ASP A 180 4.11 -13.06 10.54
CA ASP A 180 4.30 -11.63 10.32
C ASP A 180 3.96 -10.87 11.62
N PRO A 181 4.91 -10.09 12.18
CA PRO A 181 4.70 -9.36 13.43
C PRO A 181 3.80 -8.14 13.27
N PHE A 182 3.53 -7.72 12.03
CA PHE A 182 2.75 -6.51 11.76
C PHE A 182 1.26 -6.81 11.65
N ASP A 183 0.86 -7.59 10.70
CA ASP A 183 -0.55 -7.84 10.39
C ASP A 183 -0.80 -9.31 10.00
N GLY A 184 0.01 -10.22 10.52
CA GLY A 184 -0.19 -11.65 10.40
C GLY A 184 -1.38 -12.11 11.24
N LEU A 185 -2.59 -11.85 10.73
CA LEU A 185 -3.87 -12.17 11.36
C LEU A 185 -4.54 -13.32 10.62
#